data_89e1c91fcb6cae877697e5d14d54daad
#
_entry.id   89e1c91fcb6cae877697e5d14d54daad
#
_cell.length_a   1.000
_cell.length_b   1.000
_cell.length_c   1.000
_cell.angle_alpha   90.00
_cell.angle_beta   90.00
_cell.angle_gamma   90.00
#
_symmetry.space_group_name_H-M   'P 1'
#
loop_
_entity.id
_entity.type
_entity.pdbx_description
1 polymer ?
#
loop_
_entity_poly.entity_id
_entity_poly.type
_entity_poly.pdbx_seq_one_letter_code
_entity_poly.pdbx_strand_id
1 'polypeptide(L)'
;MNLHQTVAAEAEAAFAAAGIAGNPVVLQPAKNADFGDFQINGVMGAAKKAKQNPRELAQKVADALAGNAVVESAEVAGPGFINLRLNAAFLAQNIEAALLDGHLNVRQTKVPQTVVIDYSSPNLAKEMHVGHLRSSIIGDSLNRVLSYLGHKVIAQNHVGDWGTQFGMLVAYMAAQQQENAEFELADLEQFYRNAKIRFDE
;
A
#
# COMPACT_ATOMS: atom_id res chain seq x y z
N MET A 1 9.62 -8.58 -9.14
CA MET A 1 8.92 -9.89 -8.88
C MET A 1 8.27 -9.81 -7.51
N ASN A 2 7.09 -10.41 -7.33
CA ASN A 2 6.49 -10.52 -5.99
C ASN A 2 6.85 -11.90 -5.42
N LEU A 3 7.75 -11.93 -4.43
CA LEU A 3 8.24 -13.15 -3.78
C LEU A 3 7.09 -14.02 -3.25
N HIS A 4 6.11 -13.41 -2.58
CA HIS A 4 4.94 -14.15 -2.09
C HIS A 4 4.16 -14.84 -3.21
N GLN A 5 3.95 -14.17 -4.35
CA GLN A 5 3.25 -14.76 -5.49
C GLN A 5 4.05 -15.91 -6.12
N THR A 6 5.37 -15.82 -6.16
CA THR A 6 6.21 -16.89 -6.67
C THR A 6 6.13 -18.12 -5.77
N VAL A 7 6.28 -17.94 -4.45
CA VAL A 7 6.17 -19.05 -3.50
C VAL A 7 4.74 -19.63 -3.49
N ALA A 8 3.71 -18.79 -3.62
CA ALA A 8 2.33 -19.25 -3.73
C ALA A 8 2.09 -20.12 -4.95
N ALA A 9 2.66 -19.76 -6.12
CA ALA A 9 2.56 -20.56 -7.33
C ALA A 9 3.23 -21.95 -7.20
N GLU A 10 4.41 -22.01 -6.55
CA GLU A 10 5.06 -23.28 -6.23
C GLU A 10 4.19 -24.12 -5.30
N ALA A 11 3.61 -23.51 -4.27
CA ALA A 11 2.73 -24.20 -3.33
C ALA A 11 1.41 -24.68 -4.00
N GLU A 12 0.84 -23.92 -4.94
CA GLU A 12 -0.31 -24.34 -5.75
C GLU A 12 0.03 -25.54 -6.64
N ALA A 13 1.21 -25.55 -7.26
CA ALA A 13 1.69 -26.68 -8.05
C ALA A 13 1.88 -27.93 -7.17
N ALA A 14 2.43 -27.79 -5.97
CA ALA A 14 2.58 -28.89 -5.02
C ALA A 14 1.22 -29.42 -4.52
N PHE A 15 0.23 -28.54 -4.30
CA PHE A 15 -1.15 -28.95 -3.99
C PHE A 15 -1.76 -29.75 -5.11
N ALA A 16 -1.52 -29.35 -6.37
CA ALA A 16 -1.99 -30.11 -7.52
C ALA A 16 -1.31 -31.49 -7.61
N ALA A 17 -0.01 -31.56 -7.38
CA ALA A 17 0.74 -32.83 -7.34
C ALA A 17 0.27 -33.76 -6.21
N ALA A 18 -0.12 -33.21 -5.07
CA ALA A 18 -0.68 -33.98 -3.96
C ALA A 18 -2.17 -34.35 -4.13
N GLY A 19 -2.79 -34.00 -5.27
CA GLY A 19 -4.19 -34.34 -5.59
C GLY A 19 -5.24 -33.45 -4.89
N ILE A 20 -4.86 -32.25 -4.44
CA ILE A 20 -5.73 -31.28 -3.77
C ILE A 20 -5.80 -29.94 -4.49
N ALA A 21 -5.67 -29.95 -5.81
CA ALA A 21 -5.80 -28.73 -6.63
C ALA A 21 -7.09 -27.94 -6.31
N GLY A 22 -7.03 -26.62 -6.44
CA GLY A 22 -8.18 -25.75 -6.22
C GLY A 22 -8.52 -25.47 -4.74
N ASN A 23 -7.79 -26.05 -3.79
CA ASN A 23 -7.91 -25.67 -2.39
C ASN A 23 -7.00 -24.46 -2.10
N PRO A 24 -7.41 -23.52 -1.19
CA PRO A 24 -6.60 -22.38 -0.83
C PRO A 24 -5.32 -22.82 -0.12
N VAL A 25 -4.17 -22.36 -0.59
CA VAL A 25 -2.85 -22.68 0.00
C VAL A 25 -2.68 -22.05 1.38
N VAL A 26 -3.21 -20.83 1.58
CA VAL A 26 -3.06 -20.03 2.81
C VAL A 26 -1.59 -19.87 3.20
N LEU A 27 -0.81 -19.25 2.31
CA LEU A 27 0.60 -18.95 2.52
C LEU A 27 0.74 -17.69 3.38
N GLN A 28 1.56 -17.75 4.43
CA GLN A 28 1.86 -16.64 5.32
C GLN A 28 3.35 -16.55 5.61
N PRO A 29 3.92 -15.36 5.85
CA PRO A 29 5.27 -15.26 6.41
C PRO A 29 5.36 -16.03 7.74
N ALA A 30 6.48 -16.69 7.97
CA ALA A 30 6.71 -17.38 9.23
C ALA A 30 6.75 -16.40 10.40
N LYS A 31 6.11 -16.74 11.52
CA LYS A 31 6.08 -15.86 12.71
C LYS A 31 7.41 -15.81 13.45
N ASN A 32 8.24 -16.84 13.30
CA ASN A 32 9.57 -16.95 13.89
C ASN A 32 10.53 -17.46 12.82
N ALA A 33 11.73 -16.91 12.79
CA ALA A 33 12.80 -17.30 11.85
C ALA A 33 13.20 -18.79 11.99
N ASP A 34 13.01 -19.40 13.14
CA ASP A 34 13.25 -20.83 13.35
C ASP A 34 12.35 -21.71 12.49
N PHE A 35 11.18 -21.21 12.11
CA PHE A 35 10.21 -21.89 11.24
C PHE A 35 10.43 -21.62 9.75
N GLY A 36 11.53 -20.98 9.37
CA GLY A 36 11.84 -20.62 7.99
C GLY A 36 11.29 -19.27 7.57
N ASP A 37 10.99 -19.12 6.27
CA ASP A 37 10.58 -17.85 5.66
C ASP A 37 9.06 -17.75 5.54
N PHE A 38 8.40 -18.86 5.17
CA PHE A 38 6.95 -18.94 4.99
C PHE A 38 6.35 -20.18 5.65
N GLN A 39 5.04 -20.10 5.88
CA GLN A 39 4.26 -21.24 6.38
C GLN A 39 3.00 -21.44 5.55
N ILE A 40 2.73 -22.68 5.14
CA ILE A 40 1.49 -23.09 4.48
C ILE A 40 0.53 -23.67 5.53
N ASN A 41 -0.68 -23.10 5.58
CA ASN A 41 -1.72 -23.47 6.55
C ASN A 41 -2.95 -24.12 5.90
N GLY A 42 -3.04 -24.14 4.56
CA GLY A 42 -4.21 -24.58 3.82
C GLY A 42 -4.45 -26.10 3.82
N VAL A 43 -3.41 -26.89 4.11
CA VAL A 43 -3.47 -28.37 4.01
C VAL A 43 -4.51 -28.98 4.93
N MET A 44 -4.67 -28.49 6.15
CA MET A 44 -5.66 -29.03 7.09
C MET A 44 -7.10 -28.90 6.54
N GLY A 45 -7.42 -27.75 5.94
CA GLY A 45 -8.72 -27.54 5.30
C GLY A 45 -8.96 -28.47 4.10
N ALA A 46 -7.92 -28.65 3.26
CA ALA A 46 -7.95 -29.56 2.13
C ALA A 46 -8.10 -31.03 2.56
N ALA A 47 -7.35 -31.46 3.57
CA ALA A 47 -7.41 -32.81 4.13
C ALA A 47 -8.80 -33.14 4.69
N LYS A 48 -9.43 -32.20 5.40
CA LYS A 48 -10.81 -32.35 5.91
C LYS A 48 -11.81 -32.58 4.77
N LYS A 49 -11.70 -31.82 3.67
CA LYS A 49 -12.55 -31.98 2.49
C LYS A 49 -12.31 -33.32 1.78
N ALA A 50 -11.05 -33.72 1.67
CA ALA A 50 -10.64 -34.97 1.02
C ALA A 50 -10.79 -36.21 1.90
N LYS A 51 -11.18 -36.04 3.20
CA LYS A 51 -11.27 -37.11 4.23
C LYS A 51 -9.94 -37.88 4.35
N GLN A 52 -8.82 -37.19 4.29
CA GLN A 52 -7.47 -37.74 4.41
C GLN A 52 -6.81 -37.29 5.72
N ASN A 53 -5.74 -38.00 6.12
CA ASN A 53 -4.92 -37.59 7.26
C ASN A 53 -4.16 -36.28 6.91
N PRO A 54 -4.35 -35.19 7.68
CA PRO A 54 -3.71 -33.91 7.37
C PRO A 54 -2.18 -33.98 7.34
N ARG A 55 -1.57 -34.77 8.23
CA ARG A 55 -0.12 -34.86 8.33
C ARG A 55 0.49 -35.64 7.16
N GLU A 56 -0.15 -36.72 6.73
CA GLU A 56 0.27 -37.47 5.55
C GLU A 56 0.13 -36.65 4.26
N LEU A 57 -0.97 -35.90 4.15
CA LEU A 57 -1.19 -34.99 3.04
C LEU A 57 -0.18 -33.85 3.03
N ALA A 58 0.13 -33.27 4.21
CA ALA A 58 1.16 -32.26 4.35
C ALA A 58 2.55 -32.78 3.95
N GLN A 59 2.86 -34.04 4.26
CA GLN A 59 4.12 -34.66 3.86
C GLN A 59 4.21 -34.77 2.32
N LYS A 60 3.15 -35.18 1.65
CA LYS A 60 3.13 -35.24 0.16
C LYS A 60 3.36 -33.86 -0.46
N VAL A 61 2.75 -32.81 0.11
CA VAL A 61 2.95 -31.43 -0.35
C VAL A 61 4.38 -30.98 -0.08
N ALA A 62 4.93 -31.26 1.10
CA ALA A 62 6.29 -30.92 1.47
C ALA A 62 7.32 -31.63 0.57
N ASP A 63 7.14 -32.92 0.30
CA ASP A 63 8.01 -33.69 -0.60
C ASP A 63 8.00 -33.13 -2.05
N ALA A 64 6.84 -32.62 -2.50
CA ALA A 64 6.72 -31.98 -3.81
C ALA A 64 7.38 -30.58 -3.88
N LEU A 65 7.57 -29.92 -2.74
CA LEU A 65 8.17 -28.59 -2.65
C LEU A 65 9.67 -28.62 -2.41
N ALA A 66 10.15 -29.61 -1.65
CA ALA A 66 11.52 -29.64 -1.18
C ALA A 66 12.54 -29.78 -2.32
N GLY A 67 13.60 -28.96 -2.26
CA GLY A 67 14.74 -29.06 -3.20
C GLY A 67 14.47 -28.54 -4.60
N ASN A 68 13.44 -27.72 -4.80
CA ASN A 68 13.24 -27.04 -6.09
C ASN A 68 14.06 -25.73 -6.18
N ALA A 69 13.96 -25.02 -7.29
CA ALA A 69 14.73 -23.79 -7.51
C ALA A 69 14.38 -22.67 -6.52
N VAL A 70 13.17 -22.66 -5.96
CA VAL A 70 12.63 -21.61 -5.07
C VAL A 70 12.70 -22.02 -3.61
N VAL A 71 12.37 -23.27 -3.29
CA VAL A 71 12.26 -23.81 -1.92
C VAL A 71 13.40 -24.77 -1.65
N GLU A 72 14.25 -24.45 -0.67
CA GLU A 72 15.35 -25.28 -0.21
C GLU A 72 14.83 -26.46 0.62
N SER A 73 13.98 -26.17 1.59
CA SER A 73 13.37 -27.18 2.45
C SER A 73 11.92 -26.88 2.80
N ALA A 74 11.16 -27.95 2.99
CA ALA A 74 9.77 -27.91 3.41
C ALA A 74 9.57 -28.94 4.54
N GLU A 75 9.19 -28.49 5.72
CA GLU A 75 9.08 -29.31 6.92
C GLU A 75 7.66 -29.29 7.48
N VAL A 76 7.12 -30.50 7.74
CA VAL A 76 5.78 -30.64 8.34
C VAL A 76 5.84 -30.40 9.82
N ALA A 77 5.07 -29.42 10.30
CA ALA A 77 4.96 -29.05 11.71
C ALA A 77 3.53 -29.24 12.24
N GLY A 78 3.43 -29.67 13.49
CA GLY A 78 2.15 -29.83 14.17
C GLY A 78 1.15 -30.74 13.43
N PRO A 79 -0.13 -30.34 13.32
CA PRO A 79 -1.19 -31.16 12.75
C PRO A 79 -1.24 -31.16 11.22
N GLY A 80 -0.34 -30.43 10.52
CA GLY A 80 -0.33 -30.33 9.05
C GLY A 80 0.01 -28.96 8.51
N PHE A 81 0.73 -28.14 9.29
CA PHE A 81 1.41 -26.94 8.80
C PHE A 81 2.67 -27.33 8.04
N ILE A 82 3.07 -26.54 7.06
CA ILE A 82 4.34 -26.76 6.35
C ILE A 82 5.16 -25.49 6.44
N ASN A 83 6.32 -25.59 7.08
CA ASN A 83 7.31 -24.53 7.16
C ASN A 83 8.22 -24.58 5.94
N LEU A 84 8.45 -23.45 5.29
CA LEU A 84 9.26 -23.34 4.10
C LEU A 84 10.49 -22.48 4.37
N ARG A 85 11.64 -22.97 3.92
CA ARG A 85 12.88 -22.21 3.80
C ARG A 85 13.19 -22.01 2.33
N LEU A 86 13.44 -20.76 1.92
CA LEU A 86 13.72 -20.42 0.54
C LEU A 86 15.18 -20.68 0.19
N ASN A 87 15.42 -20.99 -1.08
CA ASN A 87 16.76 -21.20 -1.59
C ASN A 87 17.54 -19.87 -1.61
N ALA A 88 18.67 -19.84 -0.92
CA ALA A 88 19.50 -18.63 -0.81
C ALA A 88 20.03 -18.14 -2.17
N ALA A 89 20.36 -19.06 -3.09
CA ALA A 89 20.79 -18.69 -4.43
C ALA A 89 19.66 -18.05 -5.24
N PHE A 90 18.43 -18.56 -5.10
CA PHE A 90 17.24 -17.93 -5.70
C PHE A 90 17.02 -16.51 -5.18
N LEU A 91 17.13 -16.29 -3.86
CA LEU A 91 16.99 -14.97 -3.27
C LEU A 91 18.09 -14.01 -3.77
N ALA A 92 19.35 -14.47 -3.79
CA ALA A 92 20.48 -13.67 -4.28
C ALA A 92 20.29 -13.25 -5.75
N GLN A 93 19.94 -14.19 -6.64
CA GLN A 93 19.67 -13.89 -8.05
C GLN A 93 18.53 -12.87 -8.24
N ASN A 94 17.49 -12.94 -7.40
CA ASN A 94 16.38 -11.99 -7.48
C ASN A 94 16.76 -10.59 -7.00
N ILE A 95 17.61 -10.49 -5.97
CA ILE A 95 18.13 -9.21 -5.49
C ILE A 95 19.06 -8.60 -6.56
N GLU A 96 19.94 -9.41 -7.13
CA GLU A 96 20.85 -8.97 -8.19
C GLU A 96 20.08 -8.48 -9.42
N ALA A 97 19.08 -9.23 -9.87
CA ALA A 97 18.20 -8.80 -10.95
C ALA A 97 17.45 -7.52 -10.65
N ALA A 98 17.00 -7.33 -9.40
CA ALA A 98 16.32 -6.11 -8.98
C ALA A 98 17.27 -4.89 -8.95
N LEU A 99 18.54 -5.07 -8.59
CA LEU A 99 19.53 -4.00 -8.62
C LEU A 99 19.87 -3.53 -10.04
N LEU A 100 19.77 -4.42 -11.02
CA LEU A 100 20.03 -4.12 -12.43
C LEU A 100 18.79 -3.55 -13.16
N ASP A 101 17.61 -3.68 -12.59
CA ASP A 101 16.36 -3.17 -13.16
C ASP A 101 16.02 -1.79 -12.59
N GLY A 102 15.81 -0.79 -13.45
CA GLY A 102 15.39 0.56 -13.07
C GLY A 102 14.08 0.64 -12.26
N HIS A 103 13.28 -0.40 -12.29
CA HIS A 103 12.03 -0.56 -11.52
C HIS A 103 12.14 -1.57 -10.36
N LEU A 104 13.35 -1.97 -9.98
CA LEU A 104 13.60 -2.90 -8.88
C LEU A 104 12.76 -4.19 -8.96
N ASN A 105 12.56 -4.72 -10.18
CA ASN A 105 11.68 -5.85 -10.47
C ASN A 105 10.22 -5.67 -10.03
N VAL A 106 9.77 -4.46 -9.74
CA VAL A 106 8.35 -4.16 -9.47
C VAL A 106 7.61 -4.16 -10.80
N ARG A 107 6.67 -5.07 -10.97
CA ARG A 107 5.87 -5.17 -12.20
C ARG A 107 4.92 -4.00 -12.32
N GLN A 108 4.98 -3.32 -13.45
CA GLN A 108 3.96 -2.34 -13.81
C GLN A 108 2.65 -3.04 -14.16
N THR A 109 1.54 -2.33 -13.97
CA THR A 109 0.21 -2.84 -14.32
C THR A 109 0.07 -3.06 -15.82
N LYS A 110 -0.59 -4.15 -16.19
CA LYS A 110 -0.95 -4.42 -17.61
C LYS A 110 -2.16 -3.60 -18.08
N VAL A 111 -2.93 -3.05 -17.15
CA VAL A 111 -4.13 -2.27 -17.42
C VAL A 111 -4.00 -0.94 -16.68
N PRO A 112 -3.27 0.04 -17.26
CA PRO A 112 -3.14 1.37 -16.67
C PRO A 112 -4.50 2.06 -16.54
N GLN A 113 -4.71 2.68 -15.38
CA GLN A 113 -5.89 3.49 -15.11
C GLN A 113 -5.49 4.96 -14.99
N THR A 114 -6.39 5.87 -15.32
CA THR A 114 -6.23 7.27 -14.96
C THR A 114 -6.81 7.48 -13.57
N VAL A 115 -5.96 7.89 -12.63
CA VAL A 115 -6.31 8.10 -11.22
C VAL A 115 -6.13 9.58 -10.90
N VAL A 116 -7.18 10.23 -10.43
CA VAL A 116 -7.11 11.61 -9.93
C VAL A 116 -6.96 11.55 -8.42
N ILE A 117 -5.96 12.23 -7.88
CA ILE A 117 -5.73 12.34 -6.45
C ILE A 117 -5.75 13.81 -6.08
N ASP A 118 -6.73 14.20 -5.28
CA ASP A 118 -6.80 15.52 -4.67
C ASP A 118 -6.16 15.47 -3.28
N TYR A 119 -5.13 16.30 -3.07
CA TYR A 119 -4.43 16.34 -1.80
C TYR A 119 -3.77 17.69 -1.56
N SER A 120 -3.31 17.92 -0.33
CA SER A 120 -2.86 19.21 0.17
C SER A 120 -4.02 20.16 0.47
N SER A 121 -4.59 20.82 -0.53
CA SER A 121 -5.77 21.71 -0.49
C SER A 121 -5.81 22.63 0.74
N PRO A 122 -4.77 23.47 0.96
CA PRO A 122 -4.71 24.35 2.11
C PRO A 122 -5.69 25.51 1.95
N ASN A 123 -6.13 26.08 3.06
CA ASN A 123 -6.86 27.33 3.07
C ASN A 123 -5.93 28.47 2.62
N LEU A 124 -6.35 29.25 1.63
CA LEU A 124 -5.56 30.36 1.08
C LEU A 124 -5.41 31.56 2.03
N ALA A 125 -6.33 31.70 2.98
CA ALA A 125 -6.35 32.83 3.90
C ALA A 125 -5.49 32.61 5.16
N LYS A 126 -4.82 31.48 5.27
CA LYS A 126 -3.99 31.12 6.43
C LYS A 126 -2.69 30.47 6.01
N GLU A 127 -1.65 30.65 6.81
CA GLU A 127 -0.43 29.87 6.64
C GLU A 127 -0.67 28.39 6.86
N MET A 128 0.08 27.58 6.10
CA MET A 128 0.06 26.13 6.29
C MET A 128 0.64 25.76 7.65
N HIS A 129 0.05 24.79 8.29
CA HIS A 129 0.51 24.26 9.58
C HIS A 129 0.72 22.74 9.51
N VAL A 130 1.27 22.15 10.56
CA VAL A 130 1.58 20.72 10.64
C VAL A 130 0.41 19.80 10.28
N GLY A 131 -0.83 20.22 10.48
CA GLY A 131 -2.02 19.46 10.09
C GLY A 131 -2.14 19.25 8.58
N HIS A 132 -1.66 20.18 7.76
CA HIS A 132 -1.66 20.05 6.29
C HIS A 132 -0.57 19.10 5.78
N LEU A 133 0.52 18.92 6.52
CA LEU A 133 1.60 17.99 6.14
C LEU A 133 1.10 16.56 5.98
N ARG A 134 0.21 16.12 6.86
CA ARG A 134 -0.34 14.75 6.80
C ARG A 134 -1.05 14.48 5.48
N SER A 135 -1.94 15.36 5.07
CA SER A 135 -2.66 15.24 3.79
C SER A 135 -1.70 15.27 2.60
N SER A 136 -0.75 16.21 2.61
CA SER A 136 0.25 16.37 1.54
C SER A 136 1.16 15.14 1.42
N ILE A 137 1.68 14.62 2.54
CA ILE A 137 2.59 13.45 2.54
C ILE A 137 1.86 12.19 2.09
N ILE A 138 0.64 11.96 2.58
CA ILE A 138 -0.15 10.78 2.19
C ILE A 138 -0.48 10.85 0.70
N GLY A 139 -0.97 12.00 0.23
CA GLY A 139 -1.35 12.18 -1.17
C GLY A 139 -0.16 12.04 -2.13
N ASP A 140 0.97 12.67 -1.81
CA ASP A 140 2.19 12.54 -2.62
C ASP A 140 2.74 11.10 -2.62
N SER A 141 2.69 10.41 -1.48
CA SER A 141 3.10 9.01 -1.40
C SER A 141 2.23 8.12 -2.29
N LEU A 142 0.91 8.31 -2.29
CA LEU A 142 -0.01 7.58 -3.16
C LEU A 142 0.24 7.91 -4.64
N ASN A 143 0.46 9.19 -4.98
CA ASN A 143 0.80 9.62 -6.32
C ASN A 143 2.05 8.90 -6.83
N ARG A 144 3.13 8.92 -6.05
CA ARG A 144 4.41 8.26 -6.40
C ARG A 144 4.25 6.75 -6.58
N VAL A 145 3.57 6.07 -5.65
CA VAL A 145 3.36 4.62 -5.71
C VAL A 145 2.54 4.23 -6.93
N LEU A 146 1.42 4.90 -7.18
CA LEU A 146 0.56 4.59 -8.33
C LEU A 146 1.25 4.89 -9.65
N SER A 147 1.99 6.00 -9.75
CA SER A 147 2.80 6.33 -10.92
C SER A 147 3.89 5.28 -11.17
N TYR A 148 4.58 4.85 -10.12
CA TYR A 148 5.60 3.81 -10.19
C TYR A 148 5.04 2.45 -10.64
N LEU A 149 3.80 2.15 -10.25
CA LEU A 149 3.06 0.96 -10.70
C LEU A 149 2.53 1.06 -12.14
N GLY A 150 2.75 2.17 -12.82
CA GLY A 150 2.41 2.37 -14.23
C GLY A 150 1.00 2.91 -14.48
N HIS A 151 0.33 3.46 -13.47
CA HIS A 151 -0.91 4.20 -13.65
C HIS A 151 -0.64 5.63 -14.12
N LYS A 152 -1.60 6.24 -14.84
CA LYS A 152 -1.58 7.67 -15.16
C LYS A 152 -2.18 8.43 -13.97
N VAL A 153 -1.35 9.08 -13.16
CA VAL A 153 -1.83 9.86 -12.02
C VAL A 153 -1.93 11.33 -12.38
N ILE A 154 -3.05 11.93 -12.03
CA ILE A 154 -3.30 13.37 -12.10
C ILE A 154 -3.34 13.87 -10.67
N ALA A 155 -2.26 14.52 -10.25
CA ALA A 155 -2.21 15.19 -8.96
C ALA A 155 -3.01 16.49 -9.06
N GLN A 156 -4.01 16.65 -8.20
CA GLN A 156 -4.91 17.78 -8.17
C GLN A 156 -4.84 18.45 -6.80
N ASN A 157 -4.97 19.76 -6.81
CA ASN A 157 -5.02 20.55 -5.59
C ASN A 157 -6.15 21.57 -5.73
N HIS A 158 -7.24 21.39 -4.98
CA HIS A 158 -8.33 22.35 -4.91
C HIS A 158 -7.95 23.48 -3.97
N VAL A 159 -7.66 24.63 -4.56
CA VAL A 159 -7.24 25.82 -3.83
C VAL A 159 -8.41 26.81 -3.84
N GLY A 160 -8.78 27.29 -2.68
CA GLY A 160 -9.90 28.22 -2.49
C GLY A 160 -10.87 27.72 -1.42
N ASP A 161 -11.64 28.64 -0.90
CA ASP A 161 -12.60 28.34 0.15
C ASP A 161 -13.94 29.01 -0.14
N TRP A 162 -14.96 28.21 -0.36
CA TRP A 162 -16.34 28.65 -0.49
C TRP A 162 -17.01 28.48 0.86
N GLY A 163 -16.90 29.43 1.72
CA GLY A 163 -17.52 29.28 3.02
C GLY A 163 -17.63 30.60 3.77
N THR A 164 -18.10 30.50 4.98
CA THR A 164 -18.26 31.64 5.90
C THR A 164 -16.96 32.47 6.03
N GLN A 165 -15.81 31.82 5.96
CA GLN A 165 -14.50 32.47 6.07
C GLN A 165 -14.24 33.43 4.89
N PHE A 166 -14.49 33.02 3.66
CA PHE A 166 -14.36 33.89 2.49
C PHE A 166 -15.46 34.97 2.45
N GLY A 167 -16.69 34.60 2.82
CA GLY A 167 -17.79 35.56 2.97
C GLY A 167 -17.43 36.67 3.96
N MET A 168 -16.83 36.32 5.08
CA MET A 168 -16.34 37.26 6.10
C MET A 168 -15.25 38.19 5.55
N LEU A 169 -14.26 37.66 4.80
CA LEU A 169 -13.20 38.46 4.18
C LEU A 169 -13.76 39.42 3.14
N VAL A 170 -14.68 38.99 2.28
CA VAL A 170 -15.32 39.81 1.28
C VAL A 170 -16.16 40.92 1.94
N ALA A 171 -16.93 40.59 2.96
CA ALA A 171 -17.73 41.58 3.71
C ALA A 171 -16.85 42.63 4.38
N TYR A 172 -15.76 42.21 5.01
CA TYR A 172 -14.78 43.10 5.64
C TYR A 172 -14.11 44.03 4.60
N MET A 173 -13.70 43.46 3.45
CA MET A 173 -13.12 44.25 2.36
C MET A 173 -14.10 45.29 1.81
N ALA A 174 -15.37 44.91 1.62
CA ALA A 174 -16.41 45.84 1.16
C ALA A 174 -16.66 46.95 2.15
N ALA A 175 -16.65 46.66 3.46
CA ALA A 175 -16.78 47.66 4.52
C ALA A 175 -15.60 48.64 4.53
N GLN A 176 -14.37 48.15 4.39
CA GLN A 176 -13.17 48.99 4.33
C GLN A 176 -13.19 49.91 3.10
N GLN A 177 -13.67 49.43 1.95
CA GLN A 177 -13.84 50.25 0.74
C GLN A 177 -14.87 51.37 0.94
N GLN A 178 -15.98 51.10 1.64
CA GLN A 178 -16.99 52.12 1.97
C GLN A 178 -16.46 53.19 2.95
N GLU A 179 -15.59 52.78 3.85
CA GLU A 179 -14.96 53.67 4.83
C GLU A 179 -13.78 54.46 4.22
N ASN A 180 -13.47 54.32 2.92
CA ASN A 180 -12.31 54.86 2.23
C ASN A 180 -10.99 54.59 2.95
N ALA A 181 -10.89 53.46 3.66
CA ALA A 181 -9.69 53.06 4.34
C ALA A 181 -8.69 52.51 3.31
N GLU A 182 -7.46 53.03 3.34
CA GLU A 182 -6.36 52.41 2.60
C GLU A 182 -6.05 51.09 3.28
N PHE A 183 -6.11 49.97 2.51
CA PHE A 183 -5.68 48.66 2.99
C PHE A 183 -4.73 48.01 1.99
N GLU A 184 -3.67 47.44 2.50
CA GLU A 184 -2.75 46.62 1.75
C GLU A 184 -3.08 45.14 2.01
N LEU A 185 -3.26 44.37 0.93
CA LEU A 185 -3.40 42.91 0.99
C LEU A 185 -2.05 42.19 1.19
N ALA A 186 -1.02 42.96 1.58
CA ALA A 186 0.33 42.43 1.76
C ALA A 186 0.43 41.38 2.90
N ASP A 187 -0.43 41.52 3.93
CA ASP A 187 -0.54 40.55 5.03
C ASP A 187 -1.95 39.98 5.11
N LEU A 188 -2.15 38.88 4.38
CA LEU A 188 -3.43 38.19 4.31
C LEU A 188 -3.84 37.60 5.68
N GLU A 189 -2.89 37.23 6.51
CA GLU A 189 -3.16 36.69 7.84
C GLU A 189 -3.69 37.76 8.79
N GLN A 190 -3.07 38.91 8.78
CA GLN A 190 -3.54 40.05 9.60
C GLN A 190 -4.92 40.54 9.14
N PHE A 191 -5.13 40.59 7.83
CA PHE A 191 -6.43 40.92 7.24
C PHE A 191 -7.53 39.95 7.69
N TYR A 192 -7.21 38.64 7.70
CA TYR A 192 -8.11 37.58 8.18
C TYR A 192 -8.45 37.80 9.69
N ARG A 193 -7.47 38.09 10.53
CA ARG A 193 -7.68 38.31 11.95
C ARG A 193 -8.61 39.51 12.21
N ASN A 194 -8.39 40.60 11.50
CA ASN A 194 -9.21 41.83 11.63
C ASN A 194 -10.65 41.57 11.14
N ALA A 195 -10.80 40.85 10.00
CA ALA A 195 -12.10 40.46 9.47
C ALA A 195 -12.89 39.60 10.46
N LYS A 196 -12.19 38.67 11.15
CA LYS A 196 -12.81 37.80 12.14
C LYS A 196 -13.29 38.57 13.38
N ILE A 197 -12.50 39.49 13.89
CA ILE A 197 -12.89 40.33 15.03
C ILE A 197 -14.18 41.08 14.72
N ARG A 198 -14.25 41.74 13.54
CA ARG A 198 -15.42 42.51 13.13
C ARG A 198 -16.65 41.64 12.79
N PHE A 199 -16.44 40.37 12.43
CA PHE A 199 -17.54 39.43 12.17
C PHE A 199 -18.14 38.88 13.48
N ASP A 200 -17.32 38.75 14.52
CA ASP A 200 -17.73 38.25 15.84
C ASP A 200 -18.40 39.36 16.71
N GLU A 201 -18.27 40.65 16.35
CA GLU A 201 -18.99 41.81 16.92
C GLU A 201 -20.43 41.93 16.39
#